data_e489528948f893c32a0a03e1d9213e16
#
_entry.id   e489528948f893c32a0a03e1d9213e16
#
_cell.length_a   1.000
_cell.length_b   1.000
_cell.length_c   1.000
_cell.angle_alpha   90.00
_cell.angle_beta   90.00
_cell.angle_gamma   90.00
#
_symmetry.space_group_name_H-M   'P 1'
#
loop_
_entity.id
_entity.type
_entity.pdbx_description
1 polymer ?
#
loop_
_entity_poly.entity_id
_entity_poly.type
_entity_poly.pdbx_seq_one_letter_code
_entity_poly.pdbx_strand_id
1 'polypeptide(L)'
;MNCPVRGALANRESALNVGIDRFWAPLAMLATQDIALRLQFRRSMVLNPEHLPHHGPVLLAPTHRARWDALLLPMAAGRRISGRDCRFMVTTTEMCGVQGWFLQRLGCFPVDQGRPSMTTLRLAIDLLADGQQLVVFPEGQIQRNDQPIQLRQGLVRLAQL
;
A
#
# COMPACT_ATOMS: atom_id res chain seq x y z
N MET A 1 -1.00 16.23 19.54
CA MET A 1 0.15 15.49 19.05
C MET A 1 0.35 15.82 17.58
N ASN A 2 1.42 16.54 17.22
CA ASN A 2 1.74 16.86 15.84
C ASN A 2 2.18 15.58 15.11
N CYS A 3 1.35 15.10 14.19
CA CYS A 3 1.72 13.99 13.32
C CYS A 3 2.77 14.48 12.29
N PRO A 4 4.00 13.96 12.29
CA PRO A 4 5.09 14.46 11.43
C PRO A 4 4.85 14.27 9.93
N VAL A 5 3.76 13.59 9.57
CA VAL A 5 3.42 13.21 8.20
C VAL A 5 2.99 14.40 7.32
N ARG A 6 2.50 15.51 7.92
CA ARG A 6 2.11 16.71 7.16
C ARG A 6 3.28 17.36 6.41
N GLY A 7 4.51 17.24 6.93
CA GLY A 7 5.71 17.79 6.29
C GLY A 7 6.25 16.95 5.12
N ALA A 8 6.06 15.63 5.15
CA ALA A 8 6.59 14.73 4.11
C ALA A 8 5.84 14.84 2.78
N LEU A 9 4.54 15.19 2.82
CA LEU A 9 3.75 15.41 1.61
C LEU A 9 3.95 16.80 0.98
N ALA A 10 4.57 17.73 1.70
CA ALA A 10 4.83 19.07 1.19
C ALA A 10 5.96 19.10 0.15
N ASN A 11 6.79 18.08 0.11
CA ASN A 11 7.93 18.01 -0.82
C ASN A 11 7.76 16.79 -1.74
N ARG A 12 7.24 17.05 -2.96
CA ARG A 12 6.91 16.05 -3.98
C ARG A 12 8.09 15.16 -4.36
N GLU A 13 9.28 15.75 -4.49
CA GLU A 13 10.51 15.02 -4.81
C GLU A 13 10.98 14.13 -3.66
N SER A 14 10.86 14.60 -2.41
CA SER A 14 11.21 13.79 -1.26
C SER A 14 10.26 12.62 -1.04
N ALA A 15 8.99 12.74 -1.45
CA ALA A 15 8.00 11.66 -1.32
C ALA A 15 8.21 10.55 -2.36
N LEU A 16 8.64 10.87 -3.58
CA LEU A 16 9.06 9.88 -4.58
C LEU A 16 10.38 9.19 -4.16
N ASN A 17 11.29 9.95 -3.57
CA ASN A 17 12.59 9.47 -3.08
C ASN A 17 12.52 8.82 -1.70
N VAL A 18 11.44 8.91 -0.94
CA VAL A 18 11.19 8.04 0.21
C VAL A 18 10.93 6.63 -0.34
N GLY A 19 11.96 6.10 -0.95
CA GLY A 19 12.01 4.71 -1.36
C GLY A 19 11.83 3.80 -0.16
N ILE A 20 11.47 2.57 -0.42
CA ILE A 20 11.44 1.54 0.60
C ILE A 20 12.86 1.36 1.11
N ASP A 21 13.04 1.56 2.40
CA ASP A 21 14.33 1.47 3.05
C ASP A 21 14.94 0.08 2.86
N ARG A 22 16.15 0.03 2.28
CA ARG A 22 16.83 -1.22 1.93
C ARG A 22 17.14 -2.09 3.16
N PHE A 23 17.29 -1.49 4.31
CA PHE A 23 17.55 -2.19 5.57
C PHE A 23 16.26 -2.71 6.20
N TRP A 24 15.22 -1.85 6.28
CA TRP A 24 13.97 -2.20 6.95
C TRP A 24 13.06 -3.12 6.13
N ALA A 25 13.10 -3.06 4.81
CA ALA A 25 12.25 -3.87 3.96
C ALA A 25 12.50 -5.39 4.13
N PRO A 26 13.73 -5.91 4.09
CA PRO A 26 14.00 -7.33 4.35
C PRO A 26 13.57 -7.79 5.74
N LEU A 27 13.82 -6.96 6.78
CA LEU A 27 13.40 -7.27 8.15
C LEU A 27 11.88 -7.30 8.28
N ALA A 28 11.18 -6.36 7.65
CA ALA A 28 9.72 -6.37 7.61
C ALA A 28 9.18 -7.59 6.87
N MET A 29 9.78 -7.99 5.76
CA MET A 29 9.41 -9.21 5.03
C MET A 29 9.61 -10.46 5.90
N LEU A 30 10.73 -10.58 6.60
CA LEU A 30 10.99 -11.67 7.53
C LEU A 30 9.92 -11.70 8.63
N ALA A 31 9.71 -10.57 9.32
CA ALA A 31 8.76 -10.49 10.42
C ALA A 31 7.32 -10.74 10.00
N THR A 32 6.90 -10.19 8.86
CA THR A 32 5.51 -10.28 8.39
C THR A 32 5.24 -11.56 7.61
N GLN A 33 6.02 -11.86 6.57
CA GLN A 33 5.74 -12.95 5.63
C GLN A 33 6.25 -14.30 6.16
N ASP A 34 7.42 -14.33 6.79
CA ASP A 34 8.02 -15.59 7.22
C ASP A 34 7.63 -15.99 8.65
N ILE A 35 7.30 -15.03 9.52
CA ILE A 35 6.91 -15.29 10.90
C ILE A 35 5.41 -15.09 11.08
N ALA A 36 4.91 -13.85 11.02
CA ALA A 36 3.54 -13.54 11.41
C ALA A 36 2.49 -14.27 10.55
N LEU A 37 2.64 -14.24 9.21
CA LEU A 37 1.69 -14.94 8.33
C LEU A 37 1.77 -16.45 8.47
N ARG A 38 2.94 -17.05 8.69
CA ARG A 38 3.08 -18.50 8.91
C ARG A 38 2.50 -18.95 10.24
N LEU A 39 2.56 -18.12 11.27
CA LEU A 39 1.94 -18.41 12.56
C LEU A 39 0.40 -18.30 12.49
N GLN A 40 -0.10 -17.33 11.71
CA GLN A 40 -1.54 -17.08 11.57
C GLN A 40 -2.23 -18.02 10.60
N PHE A 41 -1.58 -18.35 9.49
CA PHE A 41 -2.15 -19.14 8.40
C PHE A 41 -1.34 -20.42 8.20
N ARG A 42 -1.99 -21.59 8.35
CA ARG A 42 -1.36 -22.90 8.16
C ARG A 42 -0.82 -23.11 6.75
N ARG A 43 -1.55 -22.59 5.76
CA ARG A 43 -1.17 -22.62 4.33
C ARG A 43 -1.59 -21.32 3.67
N SER A 44 -0.69 -20.76 2.88
CA SER A 44 -0.98 -19.63 2.00
C SER A 44 -0.49 -20.02 0.61
N MET A 45 -1.32 -19.81 -0.41
CA MET A 45 -0.98 -20.11 -1.79
C MET A 45 -1.36 -18.90 -2.64
N VAL A 46 -0.45 -18.48 -3.50
CA VAL A 46 -0.69 -17.47 -4.51
C VAL A 46 -1.06 -18.19 -5.80
N LEU A 47 -2.23 -17.90 -6.34
CA LEU A 47 -2.70 -18.45 -7.60
C LEU A 47 -2.39 -17.48 -8.74
N ASN A 48 -1.94 -18.01 -9.87
CA ASN A 48 -1.64 -17.28 -11.10
C ASN A 48 -0.71 -16.07 -10.91
N PRO A 49 0.43 -16.23 -10.20
CA PRO A 49 1.36 -15.11 -9.97
C PRO A 49 1.92 -14.54 -11.27
N GLU A 50 1.93 -15.31 -12.35
CA GLU A 50 2.36 -14.94 -13.69
C GLU A 50 1.50 -13.85 -14.34
N HIS A 51 0.30 -13.60 -13.84
CA HIS A 51 -0.56 -12.51 -14.29
C HIS A 51 -0.15 -11.13 -13.76
N LEU A 52 0.77 -11.09 -12.79
CA LEU A 52 1.25 -9.83 -12.24
C LEU A 52 2.30 -9.21 -13.17
N PRO A 53 2.10 -7.96 -13.62
CA PRO A 53 3.10 -7.27 -14.44
C PRO A 53 4.39 -7.04 -13.66
N HIS A 54 5.53 -7.39 -14.24
CA HIS A 54 6.85 -7.15 -13.67
C HIS A 54 7.38 -5.73 -13.93
N HIS A 55 6.81 -5.03 -14.92
CA HIS A 55 7.25 -3.71 -15.38
C HIS A 55 6.06 -2.77 -15.60
N GLY A 56 6.33 -1.47 -15.65
CA GLY A 56 5.33 -0.43 -15.91
C GLY A 56 4.45 -0.11 -14.69
N PRO A 57 3.55 0.86 -14.82
CA PRO A 57 2.62 1.24 -13.76
C PRO A 57 1.64 0.09 -13.45
N VAL A 58 1.45 -0.19 -12.17
CA VAL A 58 0.48 -1.20 -11.72
C VAL A 58 -0.36 -0.64 -10.60
N LEU A 59 -1.68 -0.64 -10.79
CA LEU A 59 -2.66 -0.31 -9.76
C LEU A 59 -3.32 -1.60 -9.26
N LEU A 60 -2.97 -2.02 -8.05
CA LEU A 60 -3.60 -3.15 -7.37
C LEU A 60 -4.80 -2.64 -6.57
N ALA A 61 -5.97 -3.17 -6.87
CA ALA A 61 -7.24 -2.81 -6.24
C ALA A 61 -7.90 -4.03 -5.57
N PRO A 62 -7.27 -4.60 -4.52
CA PRO A 62 -7.79 -5.78 -3.84
C PRO A 62 -8.99 -5.45 -2.96
N THR A 63 -9.81 -6.44 -2.66
CA THR A 63 -10.85 -6.33 -1.63
C THR A 63 -10.22 -6.26 -0.23
N HIS A 64 -10.86 -5.50 0.69
CA HIS A 64 -10.36 -5.31 2.05
C HIS A 64 -11.29 -5.98 3.07
N ARG A 65 -10.96 -7.21 3.45
CA ARG A 65 -11.76 -8.02 4.37
C ARG A 65 -11.19 -8.10 5.78
N ALA A 66 -9.87 -7.96 5.93
CA ALA A 66 -9.19 -8.09 7.21
C ALA A 66 -7.94 -7.20 7.30
N ARG A 67 -7.49 -6.93 8.51
CA ARG A 67 -6.18 -6.25 8.72
C ARG A 67 -4.99 -7.02 8.14
N TRP A 68 -5.14 -8.33 7.98
CA TRP A 68 -4.12 -9.21 7.40
C TRP A 68 -3.89 -8.97 5.90
N ASP A 69 -4.84 -8.36 5.20
CA ASP A 69 -4.74 -8.08 3.76
C ASP A 69 -3.52 -7.21 3.45
N ALA A 70 -3.21 -6.24 4.32
CA ALA A 70 -2.03 -5.39 4.19
C ALA A 70 -0.70 -6.17 4.24
N LEU A 71 -0.68 -7.35 4.88
CA LEU A 71 0.49 -8.24 4.95
C LEU A 71 0.45 -9.32 3.87
N LEU A 72 -0.74 -9.82 3.54
CA LEU A 72 -0.94 -10.83 2.49
C LEU A 72 -0.61 -10.27 1.10
N LEU A 73 -0.91 -9.01 0.83
CA LEU A 73 -0.63 -8.38 -0.47
C LEU A 73 0.87 -8.32 -0.82
N PRO A 74 1.78 -7.85 0.05
CA PRO A 74 3.21 -7.91 -0.23
C PRO A 74 3.74 -9.35 -0.39
N MET A 75 3.10 -10.34 0.26
CA MET A 75 3.41 -11.75 0.04
C MET A 75 2.93 -12.21 -1.34
N ALA A 76 1.73 -11.79 -1.78
CA ALA A 76 1.11 -12.25 -3.02
C ALA A 76 1.55 -11.48 -4.27
N ALA A 77 1.95 -10.21 -4.14
CA ALA A 77 2.26 -9.33 -5.27
C ALA A 77 3.57 -8.53 -5.09
N GLY A 78 4.27 -8.70 -3.98
CA GLY A 78 5.49 -7.96 -3.67
C GLY A 78 6.76 -8.58 -4.25
N ARG A 79 7.90 -8.20 -3.68
CA ARG A 79 9.27 -8.53 -4.18
C ARG A 79 9.50 -9.99 -4.53
N ARG A 80 8.92 -10.92 -3.79
CA ARG A 80 9.15 -12.36 -4.01
C ARG A 80 8.43 -12.90 -5.24
N ILE A 81 7.38 -12.22 -5.68
CA ILE A 81 6.54 -12.62 -6.81
C ILE A 81 6.84 -11.75 -8.04
N SER A 82 6.66 -10.43 -7.91
CA SER A 82 6.80 -9.49 -9.04
C SER A 82 8.18 -8.84 -9.14
N GLY A 83 9.06 -9.05 -8.16
CA GLY A 83 10.33 -8.32 -8.04
C GLY A 83 10.17 -6.87 -7.57
N ARG A 84 8.95 -6.44 -7.26
CA ARG A 84 8.57 -5.04 -7.00
C ARG A 84 8.00 -4.85 -5.61
N ASP A 85 8.15 -3.66 -5.08
CA ASP A 85 7.56 -3.29 -3.80
C ASP A 85 6.14 -2.76 -3.97
N CYS A 86 5.27 -3.07 -3.00
CA CYS A 86 3.92 -2.52 -2.93
C CYS A 86 3.95 -1.18 -2.20
N ARG A 87 3.42 -0.12 -2.84
CA ARG A 87 3.21 1.20 -2.25
C ARG A 87 1.77 1.29 -1.76
N PHE A 88 1.56 1.55 -0.47
CA PHE A 88 0.21 1.57 0.11
C PHE A 88 -0.26 2.98 0.43
N MET A 89 -1.51 3.27 0.08
CA MET A 89 -2.24 4.39 0.64
C MET A 89 -2.83 3.96 1.98
N VAL A 90 -2.39 4.59 3.06
CA VAL A 90 -2.78 4.25 4.44
C VAL A 90 -3.47 5.43 5.09
N THR A 91 -4.49 5.17 5.89
CA THR A 91 -5.21 6.21 6.62
C THR A 91 -4.27 7.06 7.48
N THR A 92 -4.46 8.38 7.46
CA THR A 92 -3.61 9.34 8.19
C THR A 92 -3.47 8.98 9.69
N THR A 93 -4.51 8.43 10.30
CA THR A 93 -4.50 8.02 11.71
C THR A 93 -3.52 6.88 11.99
N GLU A 94 -3.33 5.97 11.06
CA GLU A 94 -2.38 4.84 11.16
C GLU A 94 -0.93 5.27 10.89
N MET A 95 -0.74 6.43 10.25
CA MET A 95 0.58 6.96 9.89
C MET A 95 1.22 7.83 10.99
N CYS A 96 0.78 7.66 12.25
CA CYS A 96 1.27 8.43 13.39
C CYS A 96 2.13 7.57 14.34
N GLY A 97 3.00 8.24 15.10
CA GLY A 97 3.87 7.58 16.08
C GLY A 97 4.87 6.60 15.48
N VAL A 98 5.26 5.59 16.28
CA VAL A 98 6.23 4.55 15.89
C VAL A 98 5.73 3.72 14.71
N GLN A 99 4.44 3.40 14.69
CA GLN A 99 3.80 2.68 13.58
C GLN A 99 3.93 3.48 12.27
N GLY A 100 3.59 4.76 12.29
CA GLY A 100 3.71 5.62 11.11
C GLY A 100 5.15 5.77 10.63
N TRP A 101 6.10 5.89 11.55
CA TRP A 101 7.54 5.92 11.24
C TRP A 101 7.97 4.65 10.50
N PHE A 102 7.48 3.49 10.92
CA PHE A 102 7.80 2.21 10.28
C PHE A 102 7.12 2.06 8.91
N LEU A 103 5.82 2.39 8.82
CA LEU A 103 5.05 2.32 7.58
C LEU A 103 5.64 3.20 6.48
N GLN A 104 6.13 4.41 6.81
CA GLN A 104 6.81 5.28 5.84
C GLN A 104 8.05 4.62 5.23
N ARG A 105 8.85 3.91 6.04
CA ARG A 105 10.03 3.17 5.56
C ARG A 105 9.71 1.96 4.70
N LEU A 106 8.48 1.47 4.80
CA LEU A 106 7.95 0.43 3.93
C LEU A 106 7.23 1.00 2.69
N GLY A 107 7.37 2.30 2.44
CA GLY A 107 6.83 2.95 1.25
C GLY A 107 5.35 3.30 1.34
N CYS A 108 4.75 3.24 2.52
CA CYS A 108 3.37 3.69 2.74
C CYS A 108 3.31 5.22 2.79
N PHE A 109 2.19 5.79 2.33
CA PHE A 109 1.93 7.22 2.41
C PHE A 109 0.48 7.50 2.85
N PRO A 110 0.24 8.64 3.53
CA PRO A 110 -1.02 8.90 4.17
C PRO A 110 -2.10 9.35 3.19
N VAL A 111 -3.35 8.94 3.46
CA VAL A 111 -4.55 9.41 2.81
C VAL A 111 -5.63 9.75 3.84
N ASP A 112 -6.32 10.86 3.63
CA ASP A 112 -7.57 11.13 4.34
C ASP A 112 -8.70 10.41 3.60
N GLN A 113 -9.32 9.44 4.28
CA GLN A 113 -10.38 8.62 3.68
C GLN A 113 -11.65 9.42 3.38
N GLY A 114 -11.94 10.45 4.17
CA GLY A 114 -13.10 11.30 3.98
C GLY A 114 -12.94 12.24 2.79
N ARG A 115 -11.76 12.85 2.69
CA ARG A 115 -11.45 13.84 1.63
C ARG A 115 -9.97 13.74 1.21
N PRO A 116 -9.64 12.84 0.28
CA PRO A 116 -8.28 12.73 -0.22
C PRO A 116 -7.77 14.08 -0.72
N SER A 117 -6.60 14.50 -0.26
CA SER A 117 -5.99 15.76 -0.70
C SER A 117 -5.50 15.64 -2.14
N MET A 118 -5.48 16.77 -2.86
CA MET A 118 -4.89 16.82 -4.19
C MET A 118 -3.41 16.45 -4.20
N THR A 119 -2.69 16.72 -3.09
CA THR A 119 -1.29 16.33 -2.92
C THR A 119 -1.14 14.82 -2.87
N THR A 120 -2.00 14.11 -2.10
CA THR A 120 -2.01 12.65 -2.05
C THR A 120 -2.31 12.01 -3.40
N LEU A 121 -3.31 12.56 -4.13
CA LEU A 121 -3.66 12.05 -5.46
C LEU A 121 -2.52 12.28 -6.47
N ARG A 122 -1.90 13.46 -6.46
CA ARG A 122 -0.73 13.74 -7.32
C ARG A 122 0.43 12.81 -7.03
N LEU A 123 0.72 12.54 -5.75
CA LEU A 123 1.75 11.57 -5.37
C LEU A 123 1.43 10.18 -5.90
N ALA A 124 0.18 9.73 -5.81
CA ALA A 124 -0.24 8.44 -6.35
C ALA A 124 -0.03 8.36 -7.87
N ILE A 125 -0.37 9.43 -8.60
CA ILE A 125 -0.14 9.55 -10.05
C ILE A 125 1.35 9.52 -10.37
N ASP A 126 2.17 10.28 -9.63
CA ASP A 126 3.61 10.32 -9.84
C ASP A 126 4.28 8.96 -9.59
N LEU A 127 3.84 8.22 -8.56
CA LEU A 127 4.31 6.86 -8.29
C LEU A 127 3.97 5.91 -9.44
N LEU A 128 2.75 5.99 -9.99
CA LEU A 128 2.36 5.21 -11.15
C LEU A 128 3.16 5.61 -12.40
N ALA A 129 3.33 6.92 -12.65
CA ALA A 129 4.14 7.42 -13.77
C ALA A 129 5.61 6.99 -13.68
N ASP A 130 6.16 6.86 -12.45
CA ASP A 130 7.48 6.30 -12.18
C ASP A 130 7.52 4.75 -12.32
N GLY A 131 6.43 4.15 -12.77
CA GLY A 131 6.33 2.72 -12.98
C GLY A 131 6.24 1.90 -11.70
N GLN A 132 5.87 2.49 -10.56
CA GLN A 132 5.74 1.78 -9.30
C GLN A 132 4.41 1.03 -9.18
N GLN A 133 4.35 0.09 -8.24
CA GLN A 133 3.18 -0.73 -7.94
C GLN A 133 2.41 -0.11 -6.77
N LEU A 134 1.25 0.47 -7.05
CA LEU A 134 0.39 1.13 -6.07
C LEU A 134 -0.75 0.22 -5.62
N VAL A 135 -0.97 0.13 -4.32
CA VAL A 135 -2.09 -0.59 -3.71
C VAL A 135 -3.11 0.39 -3.16
N VAL A 136 -4.34 0.26 -3.62
CA VAL A 136 -5.47 1.06 -3.14
C VAL A 136 -6.64 0.12 -2.85
N PHE A 137 -7.09 0.10 -1.61
CA PHE A 137 -8.31 -0.63 -1.26
C PHE A 137 -9.54 0.15 -1.73
N PRO A 138 -10.30 -0.36 -2.71
CA PRO A 138 -11.38 0.40 -3.36
C PRO A 138 -12.52 0.76 -2.41
N GLU A 139 -12.76 -0.05 -1.39
CA GLU A 139 -13.80 0.18 -0.38
C GLU A 139 -13.44 1.33 0.58
N GLY A 140 -12.14 1.64 0.72
CA GLY A 140 -11.60 2.63 1.65
C GLY A 140 -11.70 2.24 3.13
N GLN A 141 -12.25 1.07 3.44
CA GLN A 141 -12.36 0.52 4.79
C GLN A 141 -12.50 -1.00 4.77
N ILE A 142 -12.25 -1.65 5.90
CA ILE A 142 -12.46 -3.11 6.03
C ILE A 142 -13.95 -3.42 5.95
N GLN A 143 -14.34 -4.23 4.98
CA GLN A 143 -15.71 -4.72 4.80
C GLN A 143 -15.89 -6.02 5.57
N ARG A 144 -16.71 -5.96 6.63
CA ARG A 144 -16.99 -7.12 7.49
C ARG A 144 -18.31 -7.83 7.13
N ASN A 145 -19.14 -7.17 6.33
CA ASN A 145 -20.45 -7.66 5.95
C ASN A 145 -20.46 -8.03 4.47
N ASP A 146 -21.39 -8.91 4.07
CA ASP A 146 -21.62 -9.31 2.67
C ASP A 146 -22.43 -8.27 1.87
N GLN A 147 -22.34 -7.00 2.26
CA GLN A 147 -22.95 -5.89 1.53
C GLN A 147 -22.24 -5.67 0.18
N PRO A 148 -22.96 -5.20 -0.84
CA PRO A 148 -22.36 -4.84 -2.11
C PRO A 148 -21.19 -3.84 -1.93
N ILE A 149 -20.08 -4.11 -2.59
CA ILE A 149 -18.90 -3.26 -2.51
C ILE A 149 -19.17 -1.90 -3.16
N GLN A 150 -19.06 -0.84 -2.39
CA GLN A 150 -19.13 0.53 -2.90
C GLN A 150 -17.72 1.03 -3.21
N LEU A 151 -17.40 1.13 -4.49
CA LEU A 151 -16.09 1.62 -4.93
C LEU A 151 -16.01 3.15 -4.77
N ARG A 152 -14.90 3.60 -4.21
CA ARG A 152 -14.60 5.04 -4.11
C ARG A 152 -14.25 5.61 -5.48
N GLN A 153 -14.86 6.73 -5.85
CA GLN A 153 -14.64 7.40 -7.15
C GLN A 153 -13.17 7.77 -7.41
N GLY A 154 -12.36 7.97 -6.35
CA GLY A 154 -10.94 8.25 -6.46
C GLY A 154 -10.14 7.15 -7.16
N LEU A 155 -10.54 5.88 -7.00
CA LEU A 155 -9.91 4.74 -7.70
C LEU A 155 -10.15 4.82 -9.20
N VAL A 156 -11.39 5.13 -9.62
CA VAL A 156 -11.75 5.26 -11.04
C VAL A 156 -10.89 6.33 -11.72
N ARG A 157 -10.69 7.47 -11.04
CA ARG A 157 -9.83 8.55 -11.56
C ARG A 157 -8.37 8.13 -11.69
N LEU A 158 -7.84 7.34 -10.74
CA LEU A 158 -6.47 6.83 -10.83
C LEU A 158 -6.29 5.80 -11.96
N ALA A 159 -7.34 5.02 -12.27
CA ALA A 159 -7.30 4.01 -13.31
C ALA A 159 -7.50 4.56 -14.73
N GLN A 160 -7.94 5.81 -14.87
CA GLN A 160 -8.16 6.49 -16.16
C GLN A 160 -6.95 7.31 -16.61
N LEU A 161 -5.88 7.35 -15.84
CA LEU A 161 -4.64 8.07 -16.13
C LEU A 161 -3.62 7.15 -16.79
#